data_95ffffe4f8ec8a369261e2d4478f2216
#
_entry.id   95ffffe4f8ec8a369261e2d4478f2216
#
_cell.length_a   1.000
_cell.length_b   1.000
_cell.length_c   1.000
_cell.angle_alpha   90.00
_cell.angle_beta   90.00
_cell.angle_gamma   90.00
#
_symmetry.space_group_name_H-M   'P 1'
#
loop_
_entity.id
_entity.type
_entity.pdbx_description
1 polymer ?
#
loop_
_entity_poly.entity_id
_entity_poly.type
_entity_poly.pdbx_seq_one_letter_code
_entity_poly.pdbx_strand_id
1 'polypeptide(L)'
;EYFHSWLVKFIRPENFVNYDLNKEGYTSLLWIFEGFTSYYDDLILLRSGVINQESYIKLLKLQIDRYLQNPGRAVQTVAESSFDAWVKFYRQDENSNNAGTSYYNKGCLVALCLDLGLRLRGSSLDELMRKLYENAQNGIQVNERTIYELANDLTGDDWSEQLNHLINTTDELPL
;
A
#
# COMPACT_ATOMS: atom_id res chain seq x y z
N GLU A 1 7.31 -8.85 8.46
CA GLU A 1 7.32 -8.51 9.91
C GLU A 1 8.41 -7.51 10.28
N TYR A 2 9.68 -7.71 9.86
CA TYR A 2 10.77 -6.79 10.23
C TYR A 2 10.54 -5.37 9.69
N PHE A 3 9.98 -5.22 8.48
CA PHE A 3 9.65 -3.93 7.88
C PHE A 3 8.65 -3.12 8.69
N HIS A 4 7.77 -3.76 9.45
CA HIS A 4 6.84 -3.11 10.37
C HIS A 4 7.51 -2.38 11.55
N SER A 5 8.80 -2.60 11.81
CA SER A 5 9.53 -1.77 12.77
C SER A 5 9.63 -0.31 12.33
N TRP A 6 9.56 -0.04 11.03
CA TRP A 6 9.45 1.30 10.46
C TRP A 6 8.01 1.66 10.15
N LEU A 7 7.37 0.88 9.26
CA LEU A 7 6.03 1.14 8.75
C LEU A 7 5.03 0.38 9.61
N VAL A 8 4.46 1.09 10.48
CA VAL A 8 3.43 0.98 11.49
C VAL A 8 3.95 1.26 12.91
N LYS A 9 5.13 0.80 13.31
CA LYS A 9 5.60 1.07 14.70
C LYS A 9 6.20 2.46 14.87
N PHE A 10 6.89 2.98 13.87
CA PHE A 10 7.48 4.31 13.89
C PHE A 10 6.72 5.30 13.01
N ILE A 11 6.53 4.99 11.76
CA ILE A 11 5.66 5.70 10.82
C ILE A 11 4.26 5.12 10.99
N ARG A 12 3.27 5.93 11.37
CA ARG A 12 1.91 5.50 11.74
C ARG A 12 0.84 6.26 10.97
N PRO A 13 -0.38 5.72 10.86
CA PRO A 13 -1.53 6.56 10.58
C PRO A 13 -1.66 7.63 11.64
N GLU A 14 -1.94 8.87 11.25
CA GLU A 14 -2.09 10.01 12.17
C GLU A 14 -3.14 9.71 13.25
N ASN A 15 -4.26 9.11 12.86
CA ASN A 15 -5.33 8.74 13.78
C ASN A 15 -4.98 7.59 14.75
N PHE A 16 -3.83 6.89 14.54
CA PHE A 16 -3.36 5.83 15.43
C PHE A 16 -2.30 6.32 16.44
N VAL A 17 -1.94 7.58 16.43
CA VAL A 17 -0.98 8.13 17.40
C VAL A 17 -1.51 8.03 18.83
N ASN A 18 -2.79 8.32 19.03
CA ASN A 18 -3.49 8.30 20.32
C ASN A 18 -4.74 7.41 20.26
N TYR A 19 -4.59 6.15 19.81
CA TYR A 19 -5.74 5.27 19.70
C TYR A 19 -6.12 4.60 21.02
N ASP A 20 -7.40 4.30 21.19
CA ASP A 20 -7.96 3.61 22.36
C ASP A 20 -8.02 2.11 22.08
N LEU A 21 -7.25 1.32 22.85
CA LEU A 21 -7.20 -0.15 22.74
C LEU A 21 -8.56 -0.84 23.03
N ASN A 22 -9.54 -0.13 23.59
CA ASN A 22 -10.86 -0.68 23.86
C ASN A 22 -11.84 -0.50 22.68
N LYS A 23 -11.38 0.07 21.58
CA LYS A 23 -12.18 0.33 20.37
C LYS A 23 -11.46 -0.15 19.12
N GLU A 24 -12.23 -0.43 18.09
CA GLU A 24 -11.69 -0.67 16.76
C GLU A 24 -11.01 0.60 16.22
N GLY A 25 -9.79 0.44 15.67
CA GLY A 25 -9.07 1.51 14.99
C GLY A 25 -9.37 1.47 13.49
N TYR A 26 -10.18 2.40 12.98
CA TYR A 26 -10.47 2.51 11.56
C TYR A 26 -9.50 3.46 10.87
N THR A 27 -8.99 3.05 9.72
CA THR A 27 -8.15 3.88 8.85
C THR A 27 -8.29 3.44 7.39
N SER A 28 -8.33 4.39 6.47
CA SER A 28 -8.29 4.15 5.02
C SER A 28 -6.88 3.83 4.50
N LEU A 29 -5.88 3.74 5.37
CA LEU A 29 -4.46 3.76 5.01
C LEU A 29 -3.75 2.40 5.12
N LEU A 30 -4.45 1.29 5.46
CA LEU A 30 -3.78 -0.02 5.59
C LEU A 30 -3.09 -0.45 4.28
N TRP A 31 -3.57 -0.01 3.12
CA TRP A 31 -2.92 -0.25 1.84
C TRP A 31 -1.48 0.32 1.76
N ILE A 32 -1.18 1.39 2.54
CA ILE A 32 0.19 1.89 2.69
C ILE A 32 0.96 0.94 3.62
N PHE A 33 0.45 0.72 4.84
CA PHE A 33 1.17 0.04 5.89
C PHE A 33 1.39 -1.45 5.60
N GLU A 34 0.41 -2.11 5.04
CA GLU A 34 0.47 -3.52 4.68
C GLU A 34 0.85 -3.74 3.21
N GLY A 35 0.35 -2.88 2.31
CA GLY A 35 0.65 -3.00 0.89
C GLY A 35 2.11 -2.68 0.57
N PHE A 36 2.68 -1.59 1.10
CA PHE A 36 4.10 -1.29 0.92
C PHE A 36 4.97 -2.35 1.58
N THR A 37 4.59 -2.83 2.77
CA THR A 37 5.30 -3.93 3.42
C THR A 37 5.31 -5.17 2.53
N SER A 38 4.17 -5.56 1.97
CA SER A 38 4.06 -6.71 1.05
C SER A 38 4.88 -6.52 -0.23
N TYR A 39 4.98 -5.28 -0.74
CA TYR A 39 5.83 -4.97 -1.89
C TYR A 39 7.32 -5.11 -1.56
N TYR A 40 7.73 -4.58 -0.41
CA TYR A 40 9.13 -4.63 0.01
C TYR A 40 9.57 -6.01 0.48
N ASP A 41 8.70 -6.87 0.97
CA ASP A 41 9.03 -8.22 1.40
C ASP A 41 9.82 -8.97 0.32
N ASP A 42 9.24 -9.11 -0.87
CA ASP A 42 9.88 -9.82 -1.99
C ASP A 42 11.04 -9.01 -2.60
N LEU A 43 10.89 -7.69 -2.70
CA LEU A 43 11.92 -6.82 -3.27
C LEU A 43 13.21 -6.80 -2.43
N ILE A 44 13.10 -6.83 -1.11
CA ILE A 44 14.27 -6.90 -0.21
C ILE A 44 14.97 -8.26 -0.35
N LEU A 45 14.24 -9.36 -0.48
CA LEU A 45 14.84 -10.67 -0.74
C LEU A 45 15.64 -10.69 -2.04
N LEU A 46 15.13 -10.05 -3.10
CA LEU A 46 15.87 -9.89 -4.36
C LEU A 46 17.11 -9.02 -4.16
N ARG A 47 16.99 -7.86 -3.53
CA ARG A 47 18.08 -6.91 -3.32
C ARG A 47 19.21 -7.47 -2.44
N SER A 48 18.85 -8.31 -1.46
CA SER A 48 19.81 -8.99 -0.58
C SER A 48 20.45 -10.24 -1.19
N GLY A 49 20.01 -10.66 -2.38
CA GLY A 49 20.52 -11.85 -3.06
C GLY A 49 20.02 -13.17 -2.49
N VAL A 50 19.03 -13.16 -1.58
CA VAL A 50 18.40 -14.38 -1.03
C VAL A 50 17.61 -15.11 -2.11
N ILE A 51 16.94 -14.37 -2.99
CA ILE A 51 16.31 -14.89 -4.20
C ILE A 51 16.88 -14.23 -5.45
N ASN A 52 16.81 -14.95 -6.58
CA ASN A 52 17.23 -14.40 -7.87
C ASN A 52 16.06 -13.68 -8.58
N GLN A 53 16.36 -13.00 -9.67
CA GLN A 53 15.39 -12.25 -10.45
C GLN A 53 14.22 -13.11 -10.97
N GLU A 54 14.50 -14.35 -11.41
CA GLU A 54 13.46 -15.24 -11.91
C GLU A 54 12.45 -15.60 -10.81
N SER A 55 12.94 -15.86 -9.59
CA SER A 55 12.09 -16.12 -8.43
C SER A 55 11.25 -14.90 -8.06
N TYR A 56 11.83 -13.70 -8.07
CA TYR A 56 11.10 -12.46 -7.83
C TYR A 56 9.98 -12.23 -8.85
N ILE A 57 10.26 -12.43 -10.15
CA ILE A 57 9.23 -12.30 -11.19
C ILE A 57 8.09 -13.30 -11.02
N LYS A 58 8.39 -14.53 -10.57
CA LYS A 58 7.36 -15.53 -10.25
C LYS A 58 6.48 -15.08 -9.07
N LEU A 59 7.07 -14.52 -8.02
CA LEU A 59 6.32 -13.99 -6.86
C LEU A 59 5.44 -12.80 -7.27
N LEU A 60 5.99 -11.87 -8.05
CA LEU A 60 5.24 -10.74 -8.58
C LEU A 60 4.07 -11.20 -9.47
N LYS A 61 4.31 -12.18 -10.34
CA LYS A 61 3.23 -12.77 -11.15
C LYS A 61 2.12 -13.37 -10.28
N LEU A 62 2.45 -14.03 -9.19
CA LEU A 62 1.46 -14.56 -8.26
C LEU A 62 0.61 -13.46 -7.61
N GLN A 63 1.19 -12.31 -7.28
CA GLN A 63 0.44 -11.16 -6.77
C GLN A 63 -0.53 -10.62 -7.82
N ILE A 64 -0.08 -10.49 -9.07
CA ILE A 64 -0.91 -10.05 -10.20
C ILE A 64 -2.03 -11.05 -10.48
N ASP A 65 -1.73 -12.35 -10.55
CA ASP A 65 -2.72 -13.39 -10.80
C ASP A 65 -3.82 -13.40 -9.72
N ARG A 66 -3.45 -13.27 -8.44
CA ARG A 66 -4.40 -13.16 -7.31
C ARG A 66 -5.32 -11.95 -7.46
N TYR A 67 -4.77 -10.80 -7.81
CA TYR A 67 -5.54 -9.58 -8.04
C TYR A 67 -6.54 -9.77 -9.19
N LEU A 68 -6.08 -10.28 -10.34
CA LEU A 68 -6.92 -10.47 -11.53
C LEU A 68 -8.02 -11.51 -11.33
N GLN A 69 -7.76 -12.54 -10.50
CA GLN A 69 -8.74 -13.59 -10.17
C GLN A 69 -9.76 -13.17 -9.12
N ASN A 70 -9.56 -12.04 -8.43
CA ASN A 70 -10.48 -11.57 -7.39
C ASN A 70 -11.59 -10.71 -8.02
N PRO A 71 -12.87 -11.17 -8.08
CA PRO A 71 -13.98 -10.36 -8.60
C PRO A 71 -14.27 -9.12 -7.76
N GLY A 72 -14.02 -9.19 -6.44
CA GLY A 72 -14.24 -8.09 -5.50
C GLY A 72 -13.40 -6.84 -5.79
N ARG A 73 -12.32 -6.95 -6.62
CA ARG A 73 -11.54 -5.80 -7.06
C ARG A 73 -12.34 -4.76 -7.84
N ALA A 74 -13.42 -5.20 -8.52
CA ALA A 74 -14.33 -4.33 -9.26
C ALA A 74 -15.47 -3.76 -8.39
N VAL A 75 -15.53 -4.14 -7.11
CA VAL A 75 -16.61 -3.77 -6.19
C VAL A 75 -16.11 -2.86 -5.08
N GLN A 76 -14.88 -3.09 -4.59
CA GLN A 76 -14.31 -2.38 -3.45
C GLN A 76 -12.99 -1.72 -3.82
N THR A 77 -12.83 -0.45 -3.47
CA THR A 77 -11.55 0.27 -3.60
C THR A 77 -10.54 -0.20 -2.54
N VAL A 78 -9.26 0.09 -2.74
CA VAL A 78 -8.25 -0.30 -1.74
C VAL A 78 -8.33 0.55 -0.47
N ALA A 79 -8.81 1.80 -0.57
CA ALA A 79 -9.08 2.65 0.59
C ALA A 79 -10.25 2.12 1.42
N GLU A 80 -11.37 1.72 0.77
CA GLU A 80 -12.50 1.07 1.43
C GLU A 80 -12.10 -0.27 2.07
N SER A 81 -11.30 -1.09 1.37
CA SER A 81 -10.77 -2.34 1.91
C SER A 81 -9.96 -2.12 3.19
N SER A 82 -9.18 -1.06 3.22
CA SER A 82 -8.42 -0.65 4.41
C SER A 82 -9.36 -0.23 5.55
N PHE A 83 -10.36 0.59 5.27
CA PHE A 83 -11.29 1.10 6.27
C PHE A 83 -12.19 -0.01 6.84
N ASP A 84 -12.69 -0.88 5.97
CA ASP A 84 -13.62 -1.96 6.32
C ASP A 84 -12.91 -3.21 6.90
N ALA A 85 -11.59 -3.18 7.14
CA ALA A 85 -10.81 -4.35 7.55
C ALA A 85 -11.44 -5.12 8.71
N TRP A 86 -11.88 -4.42 9.77
CA TRP A 86 -12.48 -5.03 10.96
C TRP A 86 -13.76 -5.81 10.68
N VAL A 87 -14.58 -5.33 9.77
CA VAL A 87 -15.93 -5.87 9.52
C VAL A 87 -16.01 -6.74 8.28
N LYS A 88 -15.07 -6.62 7.35
CA LYS A 88 -15.05 -7.42 6.10
C LYS A 88 -13.85 -8.35 6.03
N PHE A 89 -12.61 -7.84 6.16
CA PHE A 89 -11.41 -8.64 5.96
C PHE A 89 -11.20 -9.69 7.06
N TYR A 90 -11.45 -9.32 8.33
CA TYR A 90 -11.33 -10.23 9.48
C TYR A 90 -12.62 -10.99 9.83
N ARG A 91 -13.73 -10.74 9.12
CA ARG A 91 -15.01 -11.42 9.30
C ARG A 91 -15.55 -11.87 7.95
N GLN A 92 -14.80 -12.76 7.31
CA GLN A 92 -15.15 -13.28 5.98
C GLN A 92 -16.37 -14.21 6.03
N ASP A 93 -17.19 -14.13 5.00
CA ASP A 93 -18.31 -15.01 4.68
C ASP A 93 -18.10 -15.65 3.29
N GLU A 94 -19.09 -16.43 2.84
CA GLU A 94 -19.03 -17.16 1.57
C GLU A 94 -18.96 -16.23 0.35
N ASN A 95 -19.40 -14.97 0.49
CA ASN A 95 -19.40 -13.98 -0.59
C ASN A 95 -18.22 -13.01 -0.55
N SER A 96 -17.37 -13.08 0.44
CA SER A 96 -16.29 -12.10 0.67
C SER A 96 -15.36 -11.94 -0.54
N ASN A 97 -15.06 -13.02 -1.26
CA ASN A 97 -14.24 -12.97 -2.47
C ASN A 97 -14.87 -12.18 -3.63
N ASN A 98 -16.21 -12.10 -3.67
CA ASN A 98 -16.94 -11.36 -4.69
C ASN A 98 -17.19 -9.90 -4.29
N ALA A 99 -17.12 -9.59 -3.01
CA ALA A 99 -17.53 -8.30 -2.44
C ALA A 99 -16.37 -7.43 -1.99
N GLY A 100 -15.16 -7.99 -1.85
CA GLY A 100 -14.02 -7.28 -1.29
C GLY A 100 -12.70 -7.55 -1.99
N THR A 101 -11.77 -6.63 -1.84
CA THR A 101 -10.38 -6.78 -2.26
C THR A 101 -9.45 -6.79 -1.06
N SER A 102 -8.24 -7.31 -1.23
CA SER A 102 -7.23 -7.31 -0.17
C SER A 102 -6.37 -6.06 -0.24
N TYR A 103 -6.35 -5.26 0.81
CA TYR A 103 -5.44 -4.12 0.93
C TYR A 103 -3.96 -4.55 1.01
N TYR A 104 -3.65 -5.79 1.36
CA TYR A 104 -2.32 -6.37 1.21
C TYR A 104 -1.96 -6.56 -0.26
N ASN A 105 -2.76 -7.32 -1.00
CA ASN A 105 -2.48 -7.68 -2.39
C ASN A 105 -2.66 -6.50 -3.35
N LYS A 106 -3.83 -5.82 -3.35
CA LYS A 106 -4.05 -4.62 -4.18
C LYS A 106 -3.11 -3.49 -3.75
N GLY A 107 -2.85 -3.31 -2.44
CA GLY A 107 -1.90 -2.33 -1.91
C GLY A 107 -0.45 -2.59 -2.36
N CYS A 108 -0.01 -3.85 -2.42
CA CYS A 108 1.29 -4.25 -2.98
C CYS A 108 1.40 -3.82 -4.45
N LEU A 109 0.36 -4.03 -5.25
CA LEU A 109 0.35 -3.65 -6.67
C LEU A 109 0.22 -2.14 -6.87
N VAL A 110 -0.48 -1.42 -5.99
CA VAL A 110 -0.47 0.05 -5.94
C VAL A 110 0.94 0.56 -5.65
N ALA A 111 1.65 -0.04 -4.69
CA ALA A 111 3.05 0.29 -4.40
C ALA A 111 3.97 0.05 -5.62
N LEU A 112 3.77 -1.05 -6.35
CA LEU A 112 4.49 -1.33 -7.60
C LEU A 112 4.22 -0.24 -8.64
N CYS A 113 2.95 0.11 -8.90
CA CYS A 113 2.59 1.15 -9.88
C CYS A 113 3.18 2.51 -9.48
N LEU A 114 3.14 2.85 -8.19
CA LEU A 114 3.72 4.08 -7.65
C LEU A 114 5.25 4.08 -7.82
N ASP A 115 5.96 2.99 -7.44
CA ASP A 115 7.42 2.91 -7.58
C ASP A 115 7.86 3.04 -9.05
N LEU A 116 7.19 2.34 -9.97
CA LEU A 116 7.47 2.44 -11.40
C LEU A 116 7.20 3.85 -11.93
N GLY A 117 6.09 4.46 -11.54
CA GLY A 117 5.75 5.82 -11.93
C GLY A 117 6.74 6.86 -11.42
N LEU A 118 7.20 6.73 -10.16
CA LEU A 118 8.26 7.57 -9.58
C LEU A 118 9.59 7.38 -10.32
N ARG A 119 9.97 6.13 -10.65
CA ARG A 119 11.21 5.83 -11.39
C ARG A 119 11.23 6.43 -12.79
N LEU A 120 10.11 6.44 -13.49
CA LEU A 120 9.99 7.11 -14.78
C LEU A 120 10.22 8.63 -14.70
N ARG A 121 10.12 9.21 -13.51
CA ARG A 121 10.31 10.64 -13.21
C ARG A 121 11.60 10.93 -12.43
N GLY A 122 12.51 9.96 -12.35
CA GLY A 122 13.81 10.12 -11.73
C GLY A 122 13.84 9.99 -10.20
N SER A 123 12.76 9.50 -9.59
CA SER A 123 12.67 9.23 -8.14
C SER A 123 12.39 7.75 -7.87
N SER A 124 11.92 7.38 -6.68
CA SER A 124 11.60 6.00 -6.30
C SER A 124 10.73 5.93 -5.05
N LEU A 125 10.09 4.78 -4.83
CA LEU A 125 9.40 4.50 -3.58
C LEU A 125 10.37 4.48 -2.38
N ASP A 126 11.64 4.13 -2.58
CA ASP A 126 12.67 4.20 -1.53
C ASP A 126 12.87 5.64 -1.03
N GLU A 127 12.87 6.62 -1.94
CA GLU A 127 12.97 8.04 -1.56
C GLU A 127 11.72 8.52 -0.84
N LEU A 128 10.55 8.10 -1.30
CA LEU A 128 9.30 8.39 -0.62
C LEU A 128 9.30 7.81 0.81
N MET A 129 9.77 6.57 0.98
CA MET A 129 9.91 5.95 2.31
C MET A 129 10.88 6.70 3.22
N ARG A 130 11.99 7.24 2.68
CA ARG A 130 12.92 8.09 3.46
C ARG A 130 12.23 9.38 3.92
N LYS A 131 11.43 10.01 3.05
CA LYS A 131 10.65 11.20 3.41
C LYS A 131 9.60 10.91 4.48
N LEU A 132 8.90 9.77 4.39
CA LEU A 132 7.99 9.34 5.44
C LEU A 132 8.72 9.17 6.80
N TYR A 133 9.92 8.61 6.76
CA TYR A 133 10.74 8.44 7.97
C TYR A 133 11.20 9.79 8.54
N GLU A 134 11.69 10.71 7.70
CA GLU A 134 12.07 12.08 8.09
C GLU A 134 10.88 12.82 8.71
N ASN A 135 9.69 12.72 8.11
CA ASN A 135 8.46 13.30 8.65
C ASN A 135 8.14 12.74 10.04
N ALA A 136 8.19 11.42 10.21
CA ALA A 136 7.92 10.77 11.49
C ALA A 136 8.93 11.17 12.57
N GLN A 137 10.22 11.36 12.22
CA GLN A 137 11.23 11.90 13.14
C GLN A 137 10.86 13.32 13.64
N ASN A 138 10.18 14.10 12.80
CA ASN A 138 9.70 15.45 13.13
C ASN A 138 8.27 15.45 13.73
N GLY A 139 7.75 14.29 14.08
CA GLY A 139 6.42 14.13 14.69
C GLY A 139 5.24 14.20 13.70
N ILE A 140 5.52 14.23 12.39
CA ILE A 140 4.51 14.27 11.33
C ILE A 140 4.18 12.84 10.92
N GLN A 141 2.95 12.41 11.11
CA GLN A 141 2.46 11.08 10.79
C GLN A 141 1.64 11.06 9.49
N VAL A 142 1.28 9.85 9.04
CA VAL A 142 0.66 9.64 7.72
C VAL A 142 -0.84 9.90 7.77
N ASN A 143 -1.32 10.76 6.89
CA ASN A 143 -2.74 10.97 6.60
C ASN A 143 -3.05 10.70 5.11
N GLU A 144 -4.29 10.91 4.70
CA GLU A 144 -4.76 10.60 3.34
C GLU A 144 -4.05 11.41 2.24
N ARG A 145 -3.45 12.56 2.57
CA ARG A 145 -2.74 13.43 1.61
C ARG A 145 -1.25 13.15 1.52
N THR A 146 -0.68 12.51 2.53
CA THR A 146 0.78 12.39 2.68
C THR A 146 1.46 11.79 1.45
N ILE A 147 0.90 10.72 0.86
CA ILE A 147 1.51 10.08 -0.31
C ILE A 147 1.42 10.98 -1.56
N TYR A 148 0.31 11.71 -1.73
CA TYR A 148 0.13 12.66 -2.82
C TYR A 148 1.17 13.79 -2.73
N GLU A 149 1.28 14.41 -1.57
CA GLU A 149 2.21 15.52 -1.31
C GLU A 149 3.66 15.09 -1.53
N LEU A 150 4.06 13.94 -0.99
CA LEU A 150 5.42 13.43 -1.16
C LEU A 150 5.74 13.03 -2.60
N ALA A 151 4.79 12.44 -3.33
CA ALA A 151 5.00 12.12 -4.75
C ALA A 151 5.15 13.40 -5.60
N ASN A 152 4.32 14.43 -5.32
CA ASN A 152 4.42 15.73 -5.97
C ASN A 152 5.77 16.39 -5.68
N ASP A 153 6.20 16.42 -4.41
CA ASP A 153 7.47 17.03 -3.99
C ASP A 153 8.69 16.34 -4.61
N LEU A 154 8.64 15.02 -4.72
CA LEU A 154 9.75 14.23 -5.27
C LEU A 154 9.90 14.36 -6.79
N THR A 155 8.83 14.63 -7.51
CA THR A 155 8.85 14.61 -8.98
C THR A 155 8.59 15.98 -9.61
N GLY A 156 7.96 16.89 -8.88
CA GLY A 156 7.47 18.15 -9.41
C GLY A 156 6.19 18.04 -10.25
N ASP A 157 5.63 16.82 -10.36
CA ASP A 157 4.40 16.53 -11.09
C ASP A 157 3.20 16.47 -10.14
N ASP A 158 1.98 16.68 -10.66
CA ASP A 158 0.75 16.45 -9.92
C ASP A 158 0.32 14.98 -10.04
N TRP A 159 0.34 14.28 -8.92
CA TRP A 159 -0.04 12.86 -8.81
C TRP A 159 -1.50 12.66 -8.39
N SER A 160 -2.27 13.74 -8.24
CA SER A 160 -3.62 13.67 -7.67
C SER A 160 -4.54 12.72 -8.44
N GLU A 161 -4.59 12.84 -9.76
CA GLU A 161 -5.42 11.99 -10.62
C GLU A 161 -4.96 10.53 -10.61
N GLN A 162 -3.64 10.29 -10.77
CA GLN A 162 -3.08 8.94 -10.81
C GLN A 162 -3.28 8.20 -9.49
N LEU A 163 -2.96 8.84 -8.36
CA LEU A 163 -3.14 8.21 -7.06
C LEU A 163 -4.61 8.02 -6.70
N ASN A 164 -5.47 8.99 -7.04
CA ASN A 164 -6.91 8.81 -6.85
C ASN A 164 -7.44 7.61 -7.64
N HIS A 165 -7.01 7.43 -8.88
CA HIS A 165 -7.36 6.26 -9.69
C HIS A 165 -6.91 4.95 -9.02
N LEU A 166 -5.67 4.86 -8.54
CA LEU A 166 -5.14 3.65 -7.92
C LEU A 166 -5.81 3.30 -6.58
N ILE A 167 -6.21 4.32 -5.79
CA ILE A 167 -6.59 4.18 -4.38
C ILE A 167 -8.11 4.20 -4.19
N ASN A 168 -8.79 5.13 -4.84
CA ASN A 168 -10.19 5.48 -4.58
C ASN A 168 -11.16 5.04 -5.68
N THR A 169 -10.68 4.31 -6.69
CA THR A 169 -11.55 3.74 -7.72
C THR A 169 -11.47 2.21 -7.76
N THR A 170 -12.43 1.61 -8.43
CA THR A 170 -12.44 0.17 -8.73
C THR A 170 -11.90 -0.14 -10.13
N ASP A 171 -11.36 0.86 -10.80
CA ASP A 171 -10.76 0.69 -12.12
C ASP A 171 -9.55 -0.25 -12.06
N GLU A 172 -9.20 -0.83 -13.21
CA GLU A 172 -8.07 -1.75 -13.30
C GLU A 172 -6.75 -1.01 -13.06
N LEU A 173 -5.84 -1.66 -12.33
CA LEU A 173 -4.48 -1.15 -12.16
C LEU A 173 -3.71 -1.22 -13.48
N PRO A 174 -2.84 -0.26 -13.80
CA PRO A 174 -2.02 -0.24 -15.02
C PRO A 174 -0.82 -1.20 -14.91
N LEU A 175 -1.11 -2.51 -14.89
CA LEU A 175 -0.14 -3.60 -14.68
C LEU A 175 0.44 -4.13 -15.99
#